data_b26fd66693384afd0ef7053a56944e1f
#
_entry.id   b26fd66693384afd0ef7053a56944e1f
#
_cell.length_a   1.000
_cell.length_b   1.000
_cell.length_c   1.000
_cell.angle_alpha   90.00
_cell.angle_beta   90.00
_cell.angle_gamma   90.00
#
_symmetry.space_group_name_H-M   'P 1'
#
loop_
_entity.id
_entity.type
_entity.pdbx_description
1 polymer ?
#
loop_
_entity_poly.entity_id
_entity_poly.type
_entity_poly.pdbx_seq_one_letter_code
_entity_poly.pdbx_strand_id
1 'polypeptide(L)'
;MIYTSHTDITSASGRPTAFCEADEKEKIILRKYHLYAVGICAAIALGAAGCSAGANAETMSGSSVTAEENTEETTVSDTTVVESVTGAIESMEESQPEVPKSVRIYGPVTKMEDGRLSIDNQSGMSTSGEIILNVADDMTYILDAMTGLPVALEDVKDGDTIYAYIGPAMTMSLPPMTNAVMIFTNLPADAKAPDYVEVKSMVTDAGTSKSVLTAADGTEFTLAEDCNIFPYLTRNIVTLDDLTQGKKCVVWSDDENTASKMMLFAE
;
A
#
# COMPACT_ATOMS: atom_id res chain seq x y z
N MET A 1 19.21 47.69 67.80
CA MET A 1 20.16 47.32 66.76
C MET A 1 19.39 46.67 65.65
N ILE A 2 19.17 47.38 64.54
CA ILE A 2 18.32 47.01 63.47
C ILE A 2 19.27 46.65 62.30
N TYR A 3 19.18 45.44 61.79
CA TYR A 3 19.86 45.05 60.54
C TYR A 3 18.81 44.75 59.52
N THR A 4 18.67 45.59 58.52
CA THR A 4 17.94 45.43 57.29
C THR A 4 18.87 44.78 56.27
N SER A 5 18.49 43.63 55.72
CA SER A 5 19.12 43.06 54.51
C SER A 5 18.18 43.16 53.31
N HIS A 6 18.66 43.87 52.34
CA HIS A 6 18.14 44.00 51.00
C HIS A 6 18.41 42.70 50.25
N THR A 7 17.42 42.14 49.63
CA THR A 7 17.55 41.06 48.64
C THR A 7 17.14 41.61 47.28
N ASP A 8 18.10 41.73 46.40
CA ASP A 8 17.90 42.03 44.98
C ASP A 8 17.29 40.84 44.25
N ILE A 9 16.17 41.10 43.57
CA ILE A 9 15.51 40.12 42.67
C ILE A 9 15.96 40.47 41.28
N THR A 10 16.90 39.71 40.71
CA THR A 10 17.23 39.74 39.29
C THR A 10 16.26 38.86 38.52
N SER A 11 15.45 39.50 37.72
CA SER A 11 14.56 38.89 36.71
C SER A 11 15.41 38.37 35.55
N ALA A 12 15.43 37.04 35.37
CA ALA A 12 15.94 36.40 34.16
C ALA A 12 14.78 36.01 33.23
N SER A 13 14.51 36.84 32.24
CA SER A 13 13.61 36.54 31.16
C SER A 13 14.35 35.72 30.10
N GLY A 14 14.19 34.40 30.09
CA GLY A 14 14.57 33.51 29.00
C GLY A 14 13.34 32.92 28.35
N ARG A 15 12.91 33.44 27.24
CA ARG A 15 11.89 32.81 26.39
C ARG A 15 12.59 31.86 25.42
N PRO A 16 12.07 30.64 25.22
CA PRO A 16 12.58 29.77 24.18
C PRO A 16 12.01 30.21 22.82
N THR A 17 12.90 30.52 21.87
CA THR A 17 12.62 30.95 20.50
C THR A 17 12.33 29.78 19.53
N ALA A 18 11.95 28.62 20.04
CA ALA A 18 11.77 27.43 19.21
C ALA A 18 10.41 27.34 18.49
N PHE A 19 9.43 28.22 18.78
CA PHE A 19 8.07 28.11 18.23
C PHE A 19 7.86 28.84 16.89
N CYS A 20 8.79 29.69 16.44
CA CYS A 20 8.63 30.43 15.18
C CYS A 20 9.26 29.78 13.94
N GLU A 21 10.08 28.75 14.11
CA GLU A 21 10.82 28.17 12.97
C GLU A 21 10.03 27.08 12.22
N ALA A 22 9.07 26.45 12.89
CA ALA A 22 8.19 25.45 12.28
C ALA A 22 7.16 26.06 11.32
N ASP A 23 6.62 27.25 11.64
CA ASP A 23 5.58 27.93 10.85
C ASP A 23 6.13 28.52 9.52
N GLU A 24 7.41 28.88 9.47
CA GLU A 24 8.03 29.36 8.22
C GLU A 24 8.32 28.21 7.23
N LYS A 25 8.67 27.03 7.72
CA LYS A 25 8.91 25.86 6.84
C LYS A 25 7.63 25.36 6.17
N GLU A 26 6.51 25.33 6.90
CA GLU A 26 5.20 25.00 6.29
C GLU A 26 4.76 25.99 5.21
N LYS A 27 5.00 27.28 5.42
CA LYS A 27 4.66 28.31 4.43
C LYS A 27 5.50 28.23 3.15
N ILE A 28 6.74 27.75 3.25
CA ILE A 28 7.62 27.57 2.09
C ILE A 28 7.18 26.34 1.27
N ILE A 29 6.72 25.27 1.94
CA ILE A 29 6.21 24.07 1.29
C ILE A 29 4.90 24.38 0.56
N LEU A 30 3.95 25.06 1.19
CA LEU A 30 2.69 25.45 0.53
C LEU A 30 2.91 26.38 -0.68
N ARG A 31 3.90 27.27 -0.66
CA ARG A 31 4.21 28.13 -1.81
C ARG A 31 4.78 27.37 -3.01
N LYS A 32 5.56 26.32 -2.80
CA LYS A 32 6.07 25.47 -3.89
C LYS A 32 4.94 24.73 -4.61
N TYR A 33 3.97 24.19 -3.89
CA TYR A 33 2.84 23.48 -4.50
C TYR A 33 1.85 24.40 -5.23
N HIS A 34 1.72 25.67 -4.80
CA HIS A 34 0.86 26.63 -5.50
C HIS A 34 1.43 27.06 -6.88
N LEU A 35 2.73 27.01 -7.06
CA LEU A 35 3.37 27.33 -8.35
C LEU A 35 3.25 26.18 -9.36
N TYR A 36 3.17 24.92 -8.90
CA TYR A 36 2.96 23.77 -9.78
C TYR A 36 1.52 23.65 -10.27
N ALA A 37 0.51 24.06 -9.46
CA ALA A 37 -0.89 23.98 -9.84
C ALA A 37 -1.31 24.99 -10.92
N VAL A 38 -0.56 26.08 -11.11
CA VAL A 38 -0.86 27.12 -12.13
C VAL A 38 -0.21 26.80 -13.48
N GLY A 39 0.82 25.93 -13.52
CA GLY A 39 1.55 25.57 -14.75
C GLY A 39 0.83 24.58 -15.69
N ILE A 40 -0.12 23.80 -15.19
CA ILE A 40 -0.76 22.72 -15.96
C ILE A 40 -2.01 23.18 -16.74
N CYS A 41 -2.57 24.35 -16.47
CA CYS A 41 -3.79 24.82 -17.17
C CYS A 41 -3.58 25.57 -18.49
N ALA A 42 -2.32 25.74 -18.97
CA ALA A 42 -2.04 26.57 -20.14
C ALA A 42 -1.74 25.82 -21.45
N ALA A 43 -1.83 24.47 -21.49
CA ALA A 43 -1.39 23.69 -22.66
C ALA A 43 -2.51 22.93 -23.43
N ILE A 44 -3.81 23.18 -23.14
CA ILE A 44 -4.90 22.55 -23.89
C ILE A 44 -5.77 23.61 -24.57
N ALA A 45 -5.24 24.23 -25.61
CA ALA A 45 -6.04 24.93 -26.61
C ALA A 45 -5.19 25.15 -27.87
N LEU A 46 -5.18 24.19 -28.79
CA LEU A 46 -4.97 24.43 -30.23
C LEU A 46 -4.84 23.06 -30.95
N GLY A 47 -5.89 22.67 -31.68
CA GLY A 47 -5.80 21.51 -32.57
C GLY A 47 -7.11 20.86 -32.95
N ALA A 48 -8.05 21.64 -33.44
CA ALA A 48 -9.23 21.10 -34.15
C ALA A 48 -9.23 21.68 -35.56
N ALA A 49 -8.82 20.88 -36.53
CA ALA A 49 -9.29 20.97 -37.93
C ALA A 49 -8.67 19.85 -38.76
N GLY A 50 -9.50 19.03 -39.39
CA GLY A 50 -9.06 18.07 -40.46
C GLY A 50 -10.06 16.97 -40.72
N CYS A 51 -11.17 17.29 -41.38
CA CYS A 51 -12.02 16.32 -42.08
C CYS A 51 -11.27 15.65 -43.21
N SER A 52 -11.44 14.35 -43.41
CA SER A 52 -11.71 13.82 -44.77
C SER A 52 -12.22 12.38 -44.74
N ALA A 53 -13.26 12.17 -45.51
CA ALA A 53 -13.97 10.94 -45.78
C ALA A 53 -13.20 9.98 -46.71
N GLY A 54 -13.47 8.67 -46.55
CA GLY A 54 -13.03 7.67 -47.51
C GLY A 54 -13.67 6.31 -47.16
N ALA A 55 -14.82 6.06 -47.79
CA ALA A 55 -15.49 4.77 -47.83
C ALA A 55 -14.73 3.80 -48.73
N ASN A 56 -14.65 2.53 -48.35
CA ASN A 56 -14.85 1.42 -49.30
C ASN A 56 -15.13 0.12 -48.52
N ALA A 57 -16.24 -0.43 -48.85
CA ALA A 57 -16.69 -1.77 -48.55
C ALA A 57 -16.08 -2.76 -49.56
N GLU A 58 -15.69 -3.95 -49.10
CA GLU A 58 -15.80 -5.16 -49.92
C GLU A 58 -15.98 -6.39 -49.02
N THR A 59 -17.05 -7.08 -49.37
CA THR A 59 -17.60 -8.37 -48.94
C THR A 59 -16.89 -9.53 -49.65
N MET A 60 -16.63 -10.64 -48.93
CA MET A 60 -16.62 -12.03 -49.42
C MET A 60 -16.43 -12.95 -48.21
N SER A 61 -17.40 -13.69 -47.71
CA SER A 61 -18.09 -14.89 -48.20
C SER A 61 -17.22 -16.16 -48.17
N GLY A 62 -17.64 -17.10 -47.34
CA GLY A 62 -17.63 -18.53 -47.59
C GLY A 62 -16.49 -19.35 -46.96
N SER A 63 -16.70 -20.24 -46.02
CA SER A 63 -17.14 -21.58 -46.32
C SER A 63 -17.10 -22.46 -45.05
N SER A 64 -18.14 -23.14 -44.80
CA SER A 64 -18.39 -24.22 -43.85
C SER A 64 -17.70 -25.53 -44.22
N VAL A 65 -17.23 -26.35 -43.25
CA VAL A 65 -17.21 -27.82 -43.28
C VAL A 65 -17.22 -28.30 -41.81
N THR A 66 -18.31 -28.77 -41.27
CA THR A 66 -18.86 -30.10 -41.03
C THR A 66 -17.98 -31.06 -40.22
N ALA A 67 -18.47 -31.34 -39.00
CA ALA A 67 -18.58 -32.50 -38.12
C ALA A 67 -17.78 -33.77 -38.47
N GLU A 68 -17.26 -34.41 -37.40
CA GLU A 68 -17.51 -35.82 -37.14
C GLU A 68 -17.42 -36.13 -35.64
N GLU A 69 -18.46 -36.80 -35.23
CA GLU A 69 -18.82 -37.44 -33.96
C GLU A 69 -18.03 -38.76 -33.82
N ASN A 70 -17.55 -39.09 -32.65
CA ASN A 70 -17.37 -40.50 -32.29
C ASN A 70 -17.67 -40.77 -30.83
N THR A 71 -18.77 -41.42 -30.61
CA THR A 71 -19.29 -42.04 -29.39
C THR A 71 -18.67 -43.43 -29.26
N GLU A 72 -18.13 -43.77 -28.09
CA GLU A 72 -18.15 -45.15 -27.59
C GLU A 72 -18.40 -45.23 -26.10
N GLU A 73 -19.54 -45.80 -25.83
CA GLU A 73 -20.11 -46.25 -24.57
C GLU A 73 -19.51 -47.60 -24.19
N THR A 74 -19.10 -47.81 -22.93
CA THR A 74 -19.02 -49.16 -22.35
C THR A 74 -19.40 -49.14 -20.90
N THR A 75 -20.58 -49.60 -20.64
CA THR A 75 -21.13 -50.00 -19.34
C THR A 75 -20.54 -51.33 -18.87
N VAL A 76 -20.16 -51.47 -17.58
CA VAL A 76 -20.37 -52.69 -16.81
C VAL A 76 -20.62 -52.34 -15.33
N SER A 77 -21.74 -52.75 -14.82
CA SER A 77 -22.15 -52.80 -13.42
C SER A 77 -21.33 -53.83 -12.65
N ASP A 78 -21.02 -53.58 -11.39
CA ASP A 78 -21.22 -54.58 -10.35
C ASP A 78 -21.44 -53.93 -8.96
N THR A 79 -22.41 -54.49 -8.29
CA THR A 79 -22.99 -54.11 -7.02
C THR A 79 -22.27 -54.85 -5.91
N THR A 80 -21.80 -54.16 -4.89
CA THR A 80 -21.63 -54.78 -3.55
C THR A 80 -21.95 -53.78 -2.44
N VAL A 81 -22.97 -54.10 -1.70
CA VAL A 81 -23.47 -53.46 -0.48
C VAL A 81 -22.57 -53.88 0.68
N VAL A 82 -22.03 -52.92 1.45
CA VAL A 82 -21.64 -53.13 2.84
C VAL A 82 -21.90 -51.89 3.69
N GLU A 83 -22.77 -52.10 4.58
CA GLU A 83 -23.08 -51.57 5.93
C GLU A 83 -22.42 -50.26 6.42
N SER A 84 -23.36 -49.48 6.93
CA SER A 84 -23.22 -48.30 7.80
C SER A 84 -22.25 -48.52 8.97
N VAL A 85 -21.23 -47.67 9.08
CA VAL A 85 -20.63 -47.33 10.37
C VAL A 85 -20.68 -45.79 10.50
N THR A 86 -21.63 -45.35 11.35
CA THR A 86 -21.73 -44.00 11.84
C THR A 86 -20.58 -43.75 12.79
N GLY A 87 -19.49 -43.20 12.28
CA GLY A 87 -18.42 -42.62 13.07
C GLY A 87 -18.42 -41.13 12.84
N ALA A 88 -18.73 -40.36 13.87
CA ALA A 88 -18.55 -38.91 13.89
C ALA A 88 -17.08 -38.62 13.65
N ILE A 89 -16.74 -38.17 12.44
CA ILE A 89 -15.48 -37.53 12.15
C ILE A 89 -15.73 -36.08 12.51
N GLU A 90 -15.28 -35.66 13.71
CA GLU A 90 -15.00 -34.28 13.98
C GLU A 90 -14.02 -33.82 12.90
N SER A 91 -14.48 -32.97 12.00
CA SER A 91 -13.63 -32.28 11.04
C SER A 91 -12.70 -31.37 11.84
N MET A 92 -11.51 -31.86 12.14
CA MET A 92 -10.37 -30.98 12.37
C MET A 92 -10.17 -30.23 11.07
N GLU A 93 -10.67 -29.01 10.99
CA GLU A 93 -10.21 -28.03 10.02
C GLU A 93 -8.70 -27.83 10.32
N GLU A 94 -7.89 -28.56 9.59
CA GLU A 94 -6.47 -28.32 9.48
C GLU A 94 -6.34 -26.94 8.81
N SER A 95 -6.18 -25.91 9.64
CA SER A 95 -5.92 -24.55 9.15
C SER A 95 -4.59 -24.59 8.39
N GLN A 96 -4.68 -24.70 7.08
CA GLN A 96 -3.53 -24.52 6.20
C GLN A 96 -2.97 -23.11 6.52
N PRO A 97 -1.66 -22.97 6.72
CA PRO A 97 -1.07 -21.65 6.90
C PRO A 97 -1.43 -20.81 5.68
N GLU A 98 -2.18 -19.74 5.89
CA GLU A 98 -2.50 -18.79 4.82
C GLU A 98 -1.17 -18.22 4.30
N VAL A 99 -0.89 -18.46 3.03
CA VAL A 99 0.27 -17.89 2.36
C VAL A 99 0.09 -16.37 2.36
N PRO A 100 1.05 -15.59 2.89
CA PRO A 100 0.95 -14.15 2.89
C PRO A 100 0.67 -13.62 1.48
N LYS A 101 -0.35 -12.79 1.32
CA LYS A 101 -0.70 -12.20 0.02
C LYS A 101 0.39 -11.25 -0.50
N SER A 102 1.21 -10.71 0.40
CA SER A 102 2.35 -9.86 0.07
C SER A 102 3.48 -10.03 1.09
N VAL A 103 4.71 -9.75 0.66
CA VAL A 103 5.92 -9.78 1.48
C VAL A 103 6.55 -8.40 1.42
N ARG A 104 6.96 -7.85 2.59
CA ARG A 104 7.69 -6.59 2.66
C ARG A 104 9.18 -6.80 2.52
N ILE A 105 9.78 -6.13 1.56
CA ILE A 105 11.24 -6.07 1.34
C ILE A 105 11.72 -4.62 1.44
N TYR A 106 13.02 -4.43 1.66
CA TYR A 106 13.61 -3.09 1.62
C TYR A 106 15.06 -3.13 1.12
N GLY A 107 15.52 -2.02 0.59
CA GLY A 107 16.89 -1.84 0.15
C GLY A 107 17.05 -0.65 -0.79
N PRO A 108 18.29 -0.36 -1.20
CA PRO A 108 18.56 0.67 -2.20
C PRO A 108 18.00 0.26 -3.56
N VAL A 109 17.47 1.25 -4.28
CA VAL A 109 16.81 1.06 -5.55
C VAL A 109 17.61 1.69 -6.69
N THR A 110 17.51 1.13 -7.89
CA THR A 110 18.01 1.70 -9.15
C THR A 110 16.90 1.66 -10.19
N LYS A 111 16.64 2.76 -10.88
CA LYS A 111 15.67 2.79 -11.97
C LYS A 111 16.24 2.14 -13.22
N MET A 112 15.40 1.35 -13.88
CA MET A 112 15.72 0.73 -15.17
C MET A 112 15.14 1.58 -16.32
N GLU A 113 15.74 1.52 -17.49
CA GLU A 113 15.30 2.28 -18.67
C GLU A 113 13.89 1.93 -19.15
N ASP A 114 13.41 0.75 -18.80
CA ASP A 114 12.08 0.25 -19.15
C ASP A 114 10.98 0.54 -18.13
N GLY A 115 11.26 1.41 -17.14
CA GLY A 115 10.31 1.82 -16.11
C GLY A 115 10.16 0.83 -14.96
N ARG A 116 10.99 -0.21 -14.89
CA ARG A 116 11.08 -1.09 -13.73
C ARG A 116 12.06 -0.55 -12.69
N LEU A 117 12.01 -1.11 -11.50
CA LEU A 117 12.97 -0.83 -10.44
C LEU A 117 13.79 -2.08 -10.13
N SER A 118 15.10 -1.94 -10.00
CA SER A 118 15.96 -2.95 -9.39
C SER A 118 16.19 -2.58 -7.94
N ILE A 119 15.91 -3.49 -7.01
CA ILE A 119 16.15 -3.32 -5.57
C ILE A 119 17.19 -4.34 -5.11
N ASP A 120 18.19 -3.88 -4.34
CA ASP A 120 19.09 -4.77 -3.61
C ASP A 120 18.46 -5.13 -2.26
N ASN A 121 17.75 -6.27 -2.22
CA ASN A 121 16.96 -6.67 -1.06
C ASN A 121 17.81 -7.04 0.14
N GLN A 122 17.64 -6.30 1.23
CA GLN A 122 18.33 -6.45 2.52
C GLN A 122 17.41 -6.96 3.63
N SER A 123 16.13 -7.27 3.34
CA SER A 123 15.14 -7.57 4.36
C SER A 123 15.25 -8.96 4.98
N GLY A 124 15.86 -9.91 4.31
CA GLY A 124 15.84 -11.32 4.72
C GLY A 124 14.47 -12.03 4.60
N MET A 125 13.44 -11.30 4.15
CA MET A 125 12.06 -11.82 4.02
C MET A 125 11.77 -12.44 2.66
N SER A 126 12.72 -12.37 1.73
CA SER A 126 12.67 -12.94 0.38
C SER A 126 14.08 -13.24 -0.09
N THR A 127 14.28 -13.57 -1.38
CA THR A 127 15.60 -13.76 -1.97
C THR A 127 16.47 -12.53 -1.71
N SER A 128 17.65 -12.74 -1.09
CA SER A 128 18.60 -11.65 -0.87
C SER A 128 19.28 -11.22 -2.16
N GLY A 129 19.68 -9.95 -2.24
CA GLY A 129 20.32 -9.35 -3.38
C GLY A 129 19.33 -8.79 -4.38
N GLU A 130 19.70 -8.71 -5.64
CA GLU A 130 18.96 -8.02 -6.68
C GLU A 130 17.62 -8.70 -7.01
N ILE A 131 16.54 -7.91 -6.94
CA ILE A 131 15.18 -8.28 -7.36
C ILE A 131 14.66 -7.18 -8.30
N ILE A 132 14.07 -7.58 -9.43
CA ILE A 132 13.43 -6.64 -10.34
C ILE A 132 11.96 -6.50 -9.97
N LEU A 133 11.54 -5.27 -9.70
CA LEU A 133 10.17 -4.90 -9.39
C LEU A 133 9.48 -4.40 -10.66
N ASN A 134 8.43 -5.09 -11.09
CA ASN A 134 7.52 -4.56 -12.09
C ASN A 134 6.63 -3.52 -11.41
N VAL A 135 6.62 -2.32 -11.95
CA VAL A 135 5.79 -1.19 -11.50
C VAL A 135 4.76 -0.93 -12.60
N ALA A 136 3.49 -0.99 -12.23
CA ALA A 136 2.38 -0.74 -13.16
C ALA A 136 1.47 0.35 -12.58
N ASP A 137 1.13 1.34 -13.37
CA ASP A 137 0.38 2.55 -12.95
C ASP A 137 -0.98 2.24 -12.32
N ASP A 138 -1.60 1.12 -12.71
CA ASP A 138 -2.92 0.69 -12.26
C ASP A 138 -2.89 -0.32 -11.09
N MET A 139 -1.71 -0.85 -10.74
CA MET A 139 -1.58 -1.89 -9.72
C MET A 139 -0.54 -1.58 -8.63
N THR A 140 0.34 -0.61 -8.84
CA THR A 140 1.40 -0.25 -7.91
C THR A 140 1.18 1.14 -7.35
N TYR A 141 1.10 1.24 -6.04
CA TYR A 141 1.10 2.52 -5.35
C TYR A 141 2.52 2.90 -4.94
N ILE A 142 2.96 4.10 -5.29
CA ILE A 142 4.23 4.66 -4.80
C ILE A 142 3.88 5.86 -3.91
N LEU A 143 4.24 5.79 -2.63
CA LEU A 143 3.87 6.78 -1.64
C LEU A 143 5.12 7.32 -0.92
N ASP A 144 5.06 8.58 -0.59
CA ASP A 144 5.96 9.18 0.38
C ASP A 144 5.63 8.61 1.77
N ALA A 145 6.63 7.98 2.39
CA ALA A 145 6.45 7.25 3.65
C ALA A 145 5.98 8.12 4.81
N MET A 146 6.33 9.41 4.82
CA MET A 146 5.99 10.31 5.91
C MET A 146 4.62 10.95 5.74
N THR A 147 4.29 11.37 4.52
CA THR A 147 3.05 12.10 4.23
C THR A 147 1.91 11.20 3.77
N GLY A 148 2.22 10.08 3.11
CA GLY A 148 1.26 9.23 2.42
C GLY A 148 0.81 9.78 1.07
N LEU A 149 1.44 10.84 0.57
CA LEU A 149 1.13 11.41 -0.74
C LEU A 149 1.73 10.55 -1.86
N PRO A 150 1.06 10.46 -3.01
CA PRO A 150 1.59 9.79 -4.18
C PRO A 150 2.90 10.40 -4.65
N VAL A 151 3.82 9.54 -5.07
CA VAL A 151 5.10 9.92 -5.68
C VAL A 151 5.13 9.33 -7.08
N ALA A 152 5.57 10.11 -8.08
CA ALA A 152 5.76 9.59 -9.41
C ALA A 152 7.00 8.69 -9.47
N LEU A 153 6.99 7.68 -10.34
CA LEU A 153 8.13 6.76 -10.51
C LEU A 153 9.42 7.52 -10.89
N GLU A 154 9.28 8.59 -11.67
CA GLU A 154 10.39 9.45 -12.08
C GLU A 154 11.07 10.18 -10.92
N ASP A 155 10.32 10.45 -9.85
CA ASP A 155 10.81 11.15 -8.66
C ASP A 155 11.55 10.22 -7.66
N VAL A 156 11.43 8.91 -7.81
CA VAL A 156 12.25 7.93 -7.07
C VAL A 156 13.69 8.08 -7.52
N LYS A 157 14.65 8.20 -6.60
CA LYS A 157 16.05 8.43 -6.93
C LYS A 157 16.86 7.15 -6.81
N ASP A 158 17.83 6.99 -7.71
CA ASP A 158 18.78 5.89 -7.61
C ASP A 158 19.59 5.99 -6.31
N GLY A 159 19.70 4.87 -5.62
CA GLY A 159 20.37 4.77 -4.33
C GLY A 159 19.49 5.08 -3.12
N ASP A 160 18.28 5.60 -3.30
CA ASP A 160 17.34 5.77 -2.20
C ASP A 160 16.92 4.40 -1.65
N THR A 161 16.83 4.27 -0.34
CA THR A 161 16.24 3.08 0.27
C THR A 161 14.72 3.16 0.20
N ILE A 162 14.12 2.15 -0.41
CA ILE A 162 12.66 1.99 -0.46
C ILE A 162 12.21 0.78 0.35
N TYR A 163 10.94 0.79 0.75
CA TYR A 163 10.24 -0.35 1.30
C TYR A 163 9.14 -0.76 0.33
N ALA A 164 9.18 -2.00 -0.15
CA ALA A 164 8.25 -2.49 -1.15
C ALA A 164 7.47 -3.71 -0.64
N TYR A 165 6.17 -3.72 -0.87
CA TYR A 165 5.33 -4.89 -0.71
C TYR A 165 5.19 -5.56 -2.06
N ILE A 166 5.65 -6.80 -2.14
CA ILE A 166 5.67 -7.61 -3.35
C ILE A 166 4.73 -8.80 -3.23
N GLY A 167 4.22 -9.28 -4.35
CA GLY A 167 3.46 -10.53 -4.40
C GLY A 167 4.34 -11.74 -4.03
N PRO A 168 3.73 -12.86 -3.58
CA PRO A 168 4.46 -14.07 -3.22
C PRO A 168 5.09 -14.79 -4.42
N ALA A 169 4.60 -14.52 -5.63
CA ALA A 169 5.10 -15.14 -6.85
C ALA A 169 6.28 -14.35 -7.43
N MET A 170 7.35 -15.07 -7.73
CA MET A 170 8.54 -14.54 -8.40
C MET A 170 8.91 -15.42 -9.58
N THR A 171 9.53 -14.81 -10.59
CA THR A 171 10.11 -15.58 -11.70
C THR A 171 11.35 -16.34 -11.24
N MET A 172 11.68 -17.43 -11.94
CA MET A 172 12.92 -18.20 -11.70
C MET A 172 14.11 -17.66 -12.52
N SER A 173 14.03 -16.40 -12.99
CA SER A 173 15.15 -15.72 -13.68
C SER A 173 16.22 -15.25 -12.68
N LEU A 174 17.36 -14.85 -13.19
CA LEU A 174 18.45 -14.21 -12.45
C LEU A 174 18.76 -12.86 -13.11
N PRO A 175 18.47 -11.75 -12.43
CA PRO A 175 17.74 -11.62 -11.16
C PRO A 175 16.27 -12.03 -11.26
N PRO A 176 15.65 -12.45 -10.14
CA PRO A 176 14.24 -12.76 -10.11
C PRO A 176 13.39 -11.50 -10.26
N MET A 177 12.19 -11.65 -10.83
CA MET A 177 11.25 -10.54 -11.06
C MET A 177 9.92 -10.81 -10.35
N THR A 178 9.32 -9.76 -9.81
CA THR A 178 8.01 -9.81 -9.16
C THR A 178 7.26 -8.50 -9.36
N ASN A 179 5.96 -8.49 -9.07
CA ASN A 179 5.15 -7.27 -9.11
C ASN A 179 5.19 -6.57 -7.75
N ALA A 180 5.45 -5.26 -7.76
CA ALA A 180 5.27 -4.43 -6.59
C ALA A 180 3.79 -4.02 -6.47
N VAL A 181 3.25 -4.09 -5.26
CA VAL A 181 1.88 -3.64 -4.94
C VAL A 181 1.92 -2.27 -4.27
N MET A 182 2.86 -2.07 -3.33
CA MET A 182 3.04 -0.83 -2.60
C MET A 182 4.52 -0.54 -2.47
N ILE A 183 4.91 0.69 -2.69
CA ILE A 183 6.28 1.18 -2.51
C ILE A 183 6.24 2.41 -1.61
N PHE A 184 7.03 2.42 -0.55
CA PHE A 184 7.28 3.60 0.28
C PHE A 184 8.68 4.14 0.01
N THR A 185 8.76 5.43 -0.24
CA THR A 185 9.99 6.17 -0.49
C THR A 185 10.12 7.36 0.47
N ASN A 186 11.27 8.04 0.47
CA ASN A 186 11.54 9.21 1.33
C ASN A 186 11.42 8.91 2.84
N LEU A 187 11.73 7.69 3.28
CA LEU A 187 11.72 7.35 4.70
C LEU A 187 13.04 7.82 5.33
N PRO A 188 13.01 8.66 6.40
CA PRO A 188 14.18 8.97 7.21
C PRO A 188 14.76 7.70 7.86
N ALA A 189 16.08 7.68 8.06
CA ALA A 189 16.79 6.50 8.59
C ALA A 189 16.36 6.11 10.02
N ASP A 190 15.81 7.07 10.77
CA ASP A 190 15.34 6.93 12.15
C ASP A 190 13.82 6.74 12.26
N ALA A 191 13.10 6.67 11.14
CA ALA A 191 11.66 6.49 11.12
C ALA A 191 11.27 5.04 10.81
N LYS A 192 10.20 4.56 11.44
CA LYS A 192 9.58 3.28 11.13
C LYS A 192 8.82 3.38 9.80
N ALA A 193 9.04 2.41 8.92
CA ALA A 193 8.28 2.32 7.67
C ALA A 193 6.80 2.01 7.98
N PRO A 194 5.86 2.66 7.28
CA PRO A 194 4.44 2.35 7.43
C PRO A 194 4.14 0.93 6.97
N ASP A 195 3.08 0.35 7.52
CA ASP A 195 2.63 -0.98 7.19
C ASP A 195 1.45 -0.93 6.20
N TYR A 196 1.56 -1.67 5.09
CA TYR A 196 0.46 -1.87 4.15
C TYR A 196 -0.21 -3.21 4.46
N VAL A 197 -1.46 -3.17 4.91
CA VAL A 197 -2.16 -4.33 5.42
C VAL A 197 -3.57 -4.47 4.85
N GLU A 198 -4.06 -5.70 4.82
CA GLU A 198 -5.47 -6.02 4.59
C GLU A 198 -6.15 -6.18 5.95
N VAL A 199 -7.28 -5.53 6.14
CA VAL A 199 -8.05 -5.57 7.38
C VAL A 199 -8.69 -6.95 7.54
N LYS A 200 -8.45 -7.63 8.65
CA LYS A 200 -9.18 -8.83 9.08
C LYS A 200 -10.36 -8.47 9.95
N SER A 201 -10.14 -7.60 10.92
CA SER A 201 -11.20 -7.11 11.80
C SER A 201 -10.82 -5.77 12.43
N MET A 202 -11.83 -4.99 12.78
CA MET A 202 -11.73 -3.77 13.58
C MET A 202 -12.65 -3.93 14.77
N VAL A 203 -12.12 -3.80 15.99
CA VAL A 203 -12.88 -3.97 17.23
C VAL A 203 -12.64 -2.76 18.14
N THR A 204 -13.73 -2.16 18.62
CA THR A 204 -13.67 -1.12 19.65
C THR A 204 -14.21 -1.68 20.95
N ASP A 205 -13.41 -1.65 21.99
CA ASP A 205 -13.81 -2.07 23.34
C ASP A 205 -14.71 -1.00 23.98
N ALA A 206 -15.94 -1.39 24.31
CA ALA A 206 -16.94 -0.46 24.85
C ALA A 206 -16.60 0.06 26.27
N GLY A 207 -15.75 -0.64 27.00
CA GLY A 207 -15.37 -0.26 28.38
C GLY A 207 -14.19 0.71 28.42
N THR A 208 -13.24 0.56 27.49
CA THR A 208 -12.00 1.37 27.45
C THR A 208 -11.98 2.35 26.28
N SER A 209 -12.93 2.28 25.37
CA SER A 209 -12.96 3.03 24.10
C SER A 209 -11.69 2.83 23.23
N LYS A 210 -10.91 1.80 23.51
CA LYS A 210 -9.75 1.46 22.71
C LYS A 210 -10.18 0.70 21.48
N SER A 211 -9.63 1.10 20.34
CA SER A 211 -9.87 0.44 19.07
C SER A 211 -8.63 -0.33 18.64
N VAL A 212 -8.83 -1.58 18.19
CA VAL A 212 -7.77 -2.46 17.71
C VAL A 212 -8.10 -2.94 16.32
N LEU A 213 -7.19 -2.71 15.38
CA LEU A 213 -7.22 -3.26 14.05
C LEU A 213 -6.38 -4.53 14.03
N THR A 214 -6.97 -5.64 13.59
CA THR A 214 -6.24 -6.88 13.30
C THR A 214 -6.07 -7.00 11.79
N ALA A 215 -4.84 -7.11 11.32
CA ALA A 215 -4.52 -7.34 9.92
C ALA A 215 -4.68 -8.82 9.54
N ALA A 216 -4.75 -9.12 8.25
CA ALA A 216 -4.92 -10.48 7.73
C ALA A 216 -3.73 -11.39 8.07
N ASP A 217 -2.54 -10.83 8.24
CA ASP A 217 -1.33 -11.55 8.69
C ASP A 217 -1.29 -11.81 10.20
N GLY A 218 -2.31 -11.32 10.94
CA GLY A 218 -2.41 -11.46 12.39
C GLY A 218 -1.76 -10.33 13.18
N THR A 219 -1.14 -9.36 12.53
CA THR A 219 -0.59 -8.17 13.21
C THR A 219 -1.73 -7.34 13.82
N GLU A 220 -1.57 -6.92 15.06
CA GLU A 220 -2.54 -6.08 15.76
C GLU A 220 -1.97 -4.67 15.93
N PHE A 221 -2.81 -3.68 15.62
CA PHE A 221 -2.52 -2.26 15.81
C PHE A 221 -3.53 -1.66 16.78
N THR A 222 -3.05 -1.10 17.88
CA THR A 222 -3.90 -0.31 18.79
C THR A 222 -3.97 1.11 18.27
N LEU A 223 -5.16 1.65 18.08
CA LEU A 223 -5.31 3.04 17.62
C LEU A 223 -5.08 4.01 18.77
N ALA A 224 -4.27 5.04 18.52
CA ALA A 224 -4.14 6.18 19.44
C ALA A 224 -5.47 6.93 19.54
N GLU A 225 -5.71 7.63 20.64
CA GLU A 225 -6.96 8.39 20.86
C GLU A 225 -7.17 9.47 19.78
N ASP A 226 -6.09 10.02 19.25
CA ASP A 226 -6.05 11.03 18.19
C ASP A 226 -5.69 10.45 16.81
N CYS A 227 -5.84 9.14 16.63
CA CYS A 227 -5.52 8.48 15.36
C CYS A 227 -6.29 9.11 14.20
N ASN A 228 -5.56 9.65 13.24
CA ASN A 228 -6.14 10.28 12.07
C ASN A 228 -6.40 9.24 10.97
N ILE A 229 -7.67 9.06 10.59
CA ILE A 229 -8.09 8.16 9.51
C ILE A 229 -8.55 8.99 8.33
N PHE A 230 -8.00 8.71 7.15
CA PHE A 230 -8.31 9.44 5.94
C PHE A 230 -8.30 8.52 4.71
N PRO A 231 -9.03 8.90 3.63
CA PRO A 231 -9.08 8.10 2.42
C PRO A 231 -7.88 8.38 1.50
N TYR A 232 -7.50 7.38 0.70
CA TYR A 232 -6.55 7.58 -0.39
C TYR A 232 -7.22 8.33 -1.55
N LEU A 233 -6.69 9.52 -1.89
CA LEU A 233 -7.05 10.37 -3.06
C LEU A 233 -8.55 10.66 -3.27
N THR A 234 -9.39 10.47 -2.25
CA THR A 234 -10.81 10.81 -2.34
C THR A 234 -11.17 11.91 -1.34
N ARG A 235 -12.34 12.54 -1.53
CA ARG A 235 -12.88 13.54 -0.61
C ARG A 235 -13.93 12.97 0.36
N ASN A 236 -14.08 11.65 0.36
CA ASN A 236 -15.02 10.99 1.26
C ASN A 236 -14.53 11.10 2.70
N ILE A 237 -15.47 11.25 3.62
CA ILE A 237 -15.15 11.12 5.04
C ILE A 237 -15.06 9.62 5.32
N VAL A 238 -13.97 9.21 5.96
CA VAL A 238 -13.73 7.82 6.37
C VAL A 238 -13.73 7.77 7.89
N THR A 239 -14.36 6.73 8.42
CA THR A 239 -14.47 6.46 9.85
C THR A 239 -13.97 5.07 10.18
N LEU A 240 -13.94 4.70 11.48
CA LEU A 240 -13.60 3.34 11.93
C LEU A 240 -14.51 2.28 11.31
N ASP A 241 -15.78 2.60 11.07
CA ASP A 241 -16.76 1.67 10.52
C ASP A 241 -16.47 1.28 9.06
N ASP A 242 -15.66 2.08 8.36
CA ASP A 242 -15.25 1.79 6.98
C ASP A 242 -14.07 0.80 6.91
N LEU A 243 -13.39 0.53 8.04
CA LEU A 243 -12.29 -0.43 8.16
C LEU A 243 -12.86 -1.86 8.26
N THR A 244 -13.56 -2.29 7.24
CA THR A 244 -14.19 -3.62 7.16
C THR A 244 -13.23 -4.67 6.61
N GLN A 245 -13.53 -5.94 6.88
CA GLN A 245 -12.73 -7.07 6.41
C GLN A 245 -12.49 -7.02 4.89
N GLY A 246 -11.24 -7.28 4.49
CA GLY A 246 -10.79 -7.29 3.10
C GLY A 246 -10.35 -5.93 2.58
N LYS A 247 -10.67 -4.83 3.28
CA LYS A 247 -10.17 -3.49 2.90
C LYS A 247 -8.67 -3.39 3.12
N LYS A 248 -8.01 -2.64 2.26
CA LYS A 248 -6.58 -2.38 2.37
C LYS A 248 -6.32 -1.00 2.94
N CYS A 249 -5.35 -0.91 3.82
CA CYS A 249 -4.95 0.36 4.42
C CYS A 249 -3.44 0.43 4.64
N VAL A 250 -2.95 1.66 4.77
CA VAL A 250 -1.61 1.96 5.25
C VAL A 250 -1.72 2.45 6.69
N VAL A 251 -0.89 1.89 7.57
CA VAL A 251 -0.86 2.20 8.99
C VAL A 251 0.51 2.77 9.36
N TRP A 252 0.52 3.95 9.96
CA TRP A 252 1.69 4.55 10.60
C TRP A 252 1.61 4.28 12.09
N SER A 253 2.49 3.45 12.58
CA SER A 253 2.53 3.04 13.99
C SER A 253 3.93 3.19 14.57
N ASP A 254 4.02 3.29 15.89
CA ASP A 254 5.26 3.19 16.64
C ASP A 254 5.76 1.73 16.76
N ASP A 255 6.84 1.52 17.49
CA ASP A 255 7.43 0.19 17.72
C ASP A 255 6.54 -0.75 18.54
N GLU A 256 5.56 -0.19 19.27
CA GLU A 256 4.57 -0.91 20.07
C GLU A 256 3.28 -1.17 19.28
N ASN A 257 3.28 -0.89 17.98
CA ASN A 257 2.14 -0.96 17.08
C ASN A 257 0.96 -0.06 17.50
N THR A 258 1.25 1.10 18.11
CA THR A 258 0.24 2.13 18.33
C THR A 258 0.10 2.97 17.06
N ALA A 259 -1.05 2.87 16.40
CA ALA A 259 -1.33 3.58 15.16
C ALA A 259 -1.73 5.03 15.44
N SER A 260 -0.96 5.97 14.90
CA SER A 260 -1.25 7.41 14.96
C SER A 260 -1.98 7.94 13.72
N LYS A 261 -1.83 7.24 12.61
CA LYS A 261 -2.37 7.65 11.31
C LYS A 261 -2.70 6.42 10.48
N MET A 262 -3.82 6.44 9.74
CA MET A 262 -4.23 5.38 8.84
C MET A 262 -4.80 5.96 7.55
N MET A 263 -4.48 5.33 6.43
CA MET A 263 -5.02 5.68 5.12
C MET A 263 -5.76 4.49 4.52
N LEU A 264 -7.04 4.66 4.20
CA LEU A 264 -7.89 3.63 3.65
C LEU A 264 -7.99 3.76 2.11
N PHE A 265 -7.84 2.64 1.41
CA PHE A 265 -8.07 2.56 -0.04
C PHE A 265 -9.54 2.26 -0.33
N ALA A 266 -10.08 2.95 -1.34
CA ALA A 266 -11.49 2.86 -1.74
C ALA A 266 -11.73 1.69 -2.72
N GLU A 267 -11.33 0.46 -2.38
CA GLU A 267 -11.65 -0.73 -3.19
C GLU A 267 -12.92 -1.42 -2.70
#